data_dde7aab6cfbc1c1b9a221845ae6ffc67
#
_entry.id   dde7aab6cfbc1c1b9a221845ae6ffc67
#
_cell.length_a   1.000
_cell.length_b   1.000
_cell.length_c   1.000
_cell.angle_alpha   90.00
_cell.angle_beta   90.00
_cell.angle_gamma   90.00
#
_symmetry.space_group_name_H-M   'P 1'
#
loop_
_entity.id
_entity.type
_entity.pdbx_description
1 polymer ?
#
loop_
_entity_poly.entity_id
_entity_poly.type
_entity_poly.pdbx_seq_one_letter_code
_entity_poly.pdbx_strand_id
1 'polypeptide(L)'
;PGPLMVEPFLRKVKDALSNPHIRYVEGRNKQIKSVALCSGSGSEFIPLAIEKGADCYLTGDLKYHDFLDAEGRIVLADIGHFESEALIKRHIVSIISKNFCNFVPLFCDDLPNRVKSL
;
A
#
# COMPACT_ATOMS: atom_id res chain seq x y z
N PRO A 1 1.04 -16.39 -8.88
CA PRO A 1 0.81 -15.74 -10.17
C PRO A 1 2.11 -15.13 -10.68
N GLY A 2 2.29 -15.11 -12.00
CA GLY A 2 3.46 -14.54 -12.63
C GLY A 2 3.54 -13.01 -12.52
N PRO A 3 4.61 -12.41 -13.06
CA PRO A 3 4.78 -10.97 -13.05
C PRO A 3 3.61 -10.27 -13.77
N LEU A 4 3.19 -9.14 -13.23
CA LEU A 4 2.13 -8.32 -13.80
C LEU A 4 2.70 -7.01 -14.35
N MET A 5 2.09 -6.49 -15.41
CA MET A 5 2.34 -5.12 -15.85
C MET A 5 1.88 -4.13 -14.76
N VAL A 6 2.48 -2.95 -14.73
CA VAL A 6 2.25 -1.93 -13.69
C VAL A 6 0.77 -1.62 -13.48
N GLU A 7 0.07 -1.25 -14.55
CA GLU A 7 -1.33 -0.83 -14.43
C GLU A 7 -2.27 -1.97 -14.00
N PRO A 8 -2.24 -3.17 -14.59
CA PRO A 8 -3.01 -4.32 -14.08
C PRO A 8 -2.71 -4.68 -12.63
N PHE A 9 -1.45 -4.54 -12.19
CA PHE A 9 -1.08 -4.75 -10.79
C PHE A 9 -1.73 -3.71 -9.88
N LEU A 10 -1.59 -2.42 -10.20
CA LEU A 10 -2.15 -1.33 -9.39
C LEU A 10 -3.69 -1.37 -9.35
N ARG A 11 -4.37 -1.81 -10.42
CA ARG A 11 -5.82 -2.05 -10.40
C ARG A 11 -6.19 -3.11 -9.35
N LYS A 12 -5.46 -4.21 -9.28
CA LYS A 12 -5.69 -5.23 -8.23
C LYS A 12 -5.46 -4.68 -6.83
N VAL A 13 -4.43 -3.87 -6.62
CA VAL A 13 -4.17 -3.19 -5.34
C VAL A 13 -5.34 -2.27 -4.98
N LYS A 14 -5.79 -1.47 -5.94
CA LYS A 14 -6.94 -0.56 -5.80
C LYS A 14 -8.19 -1.31 -5.34
N ASP A 15 -8.52 -2.41 -6.01
CA ASP A 15 -9.69 -3.22 -5.69
C ASP A 15 -9.56 -3.87 -4.31
N ALA A 16 -8.39 -4.43 -4.00
CA ALA A 16 -8.13 -5.08 -2.71
C ALA A 16 -8.23 -4.12 -1.52
N LEU A 17 -7.83 -2.86 -1.70
CA LEU A 17 -7.89 -1.83 -0.67
C LEU A 17 -9.20 -1.03 -0.68
N SER A 18 -10.08 -1.28 -1.64
CA SER A 18 -11.30 -0.47 -1.88
C SER A 18 -10.96 1.03 -1.99
N ASN A 19 -9.79 1.34 -2.55
CA ASN A 19 -9.33 2.72 -2.73
C ASN A 19 -9.78 3.24 -4.10
N PRO A 20 -10.59 4.30 -4.19
CA PRO A 20 -11.04 4.84 -5.46
C PRO A 20 -9.91 5.52 -6.26
N HIS A 21 -8.84 5.94 -5.61
CA HIS A 21 -7.79 6.76 -6.21
C HIS A 21 -6.39 6.28 -5.81
N ILE A 22 -5.61 5.82 -6.79
CA ILE A 22 -4.17 5.58 -6.63
C ILE A 22 -3.43 6.54 -7.55
N ARG A 23 -2.52 7.35 -6.97
CA ARG A 23 -1.57 8.17 -7.74
C ARG A 23 -0.26 7.38 -7.84
N TYR A 24 0.38 7.38 -8.98
CA TYR A 24 1.63 6.67 -9.15
C TYR A 24 2.53 7.29 -10.21
N VAL A 25 3.80 6.95 -10.17
CA VAL A 25 4.78 7.18 -11.23
C VAL A 25 5.36 5.85 -11.71
N GLU A 26 5.78 5.82 -12.96
CA GLU A 26 6.40 4.64 -13.54
C GLU A 26 7.86 4.50 -13.09
N GLY A 27 8.30 3.26 -12.90
CA GLY A 27 9.67 2.91 -12.59
C GLY A 27 10.46 2.46 -13.82
N ARG A 28 11.66 1.92 -13.53
CA ARG A 28 12.54 1.37 -14.57
C ARG A 28 11.98 0.11 -15.24
N ASN A 29 11.23 -0.70 -14.49
CA ASN A 29 10.66 -1.96 -14.96
C ASN A 29 9.18 -1.80 -15.26
N LYS A 30 8.74 -2.34 -16.41
CA LYS A 30 7.33 -2.36 -16.77
C LYS A 30 6.55 -3.53 -16.17
N GLN A 31 7.26 -4.51 -15.64
CA GLN A 31 6.69 -5.67 -14.96
C GLN A 31 7.05 -5.64 -13.48
N ILE A 32 6.06 -5.91 -12.65
CA ILE A 32 6.21 -5.99 -11.19
C ILE A 32 6.41 -7.46 -10.81
N LYS A 33 7.56 -7.76 -10.21
CA LYS A 33 7.93 -9.06 -9.65
C LYS A 33 8.11 -8.99 -8.15
N SER A 34 8.55 -7.82 -7.66
CA SER A 34 8.81 -7.58 -6.25
C SER A 34 8.15 -6.29 -5.80
N VAL A 35 7.56 -6.32 -4.62
CA VAL A 35 6.81 -5.20 -4.04
C VAL A 35 7.32 -4.93 -2.63
N ALA A 36 7.66 -3.69 -2.35
CA ALA A 36 7.83 -3.18 -1.00
C ALA A 36 6.54 -2.46 -0.56
N LEU A 37 6.20 -2.58 0.71
CA LEU A 37 4.98 -2.02 1.28
C LEU A 37 5.27 -1.39 2.64
N CYS A 38 4.74 -0.20 2.86
CA CYS A 38 4.63 0.41 4.18
C CYS A 38 3.24 1.03 4.33
N SER A 39 2.46 0.57 5.30
CA SER A 39 1.16 1.16 5.61
C SER A 39 1.32 2.55 6.22
N GLY A 40 0.31 3.40 6.04
CA GLY A 40 0.37 4.78 6.49
C GLY A 40 1.39 5.61 5.69
N SER A 41 2.11 6.50 6.35
CA SER A 41 3.11 7.37 5.73
C SER A 41 4.50 6.71 5.76
N GLY A 42 5.04 6.38 4.60
CA GLY A 42 6.32 5.68 4.46
C GLY A 42 7.27 6.29 3.44
N SER A 43 7.17 7.59 3.15
CA SER A 43 8.03 8.26 2.17
C SER A 43 9.53 8.15 2.53
N GLU A 44 9.87 8.11 3.80
CA GLU A 44 11.26 7.95 4.28
C GLU A 44 11.93 6.64 3.83
N PHE A 45 11.15 5.61 3.52
CA PHE A 45 11.68 4.31 3.09
C PHE A 45 11.81 4.15 1.57
N ILE A 46 11.48 5.17 0.79
CA ILE A 46 11.65 5.14 -0.69
C ILE A 46 13.09 4.78 -1.08
N PRO A 47 14.13 5.42 -0.50
CA PRO A 47 15.51 5.08 -0.83
C PRO A 47 15.86 3.63 -0.52
N LEU A 48 15.36 3.11 0.60
CA LEU A 48 15.58 1.72 0.99
C LEU A 48 14.91 0.73 0.03
N ALA A 49 13.68 1.02 -0.41
CA ALA A 49 12.98 0.18 -1.38
C ALA A 49 13.73 0.12 -2.73
N ILE A 50 14.29 1.25 -3.16
CA ILE A 50 15.12 1.32 -4.36
C ILE A 50 16.42 0.54 -4.18
N GLU A 51 17.11 0.70 -3.06
CA GLU A 51 18.36 -0.01 -2.72
C GLU A 51 18.15 -1.53 -2.71
N LYS A 52 17.05 -2.00 -2.15
CA LYS A 52 16.66 -3.41 -2.11
C LYS A 52 16.19 -3.96 -3.46
N GLY A 53 16.10 -3.13 -4.48
CA GLY A 53 15.77 -3.53 -5.84
C GLY A 53 14.29 -3.89 -6.04
N ALA A 54 13.39 -3.36 -5.22
CA ALA A 54 11.95 -3.52 -5.42
C ALA A 54 11.53 -2.90 -6.76
N ASP A 55 10.59 -3.53 -7.46
CA ASP A 55 10.02 -3.00 -8.69
C ASP A 55 8.94 -1.96 -8.40
N CYS A 56 8.21 -2.14 -7.29
CA CYS A 56 7.15 -1.26 -6.86
C CYS A 56 7.23 -1.01 -5.36
N TYR A 57 6.92 0.23 -4.95
CA TYR A 57 6.76 0.61 -3.55
C TYR A 57 5.38 1.21 -3.34
N LEU A 58 4.64 0.64 -2.40
CA LEU A 58 3.28 1.04 -2.02
C LEU A 58 3.31 1.67 -0.64
N THR A 59 2.82 2.90 -0.51
CA THR A 59 2.69 3.61 0.78
C THR A 59 1.65 4.72 0.66
N GLY A 60 1.40 5.48 1.72
CA GLY A 60 0.49 6.62 1.72
C GLY A 60 1.19 7.95 1.95
N ASP A 61 0.42 9.04 1.89
CA ASP A 61 0.85 10.43 2.17
C ASP A 61 2.06 10.89 1.36
N LEU A 62 2.12 10.52 0.09
CA LEU A 62 3.20 10.92 -0.79
C LEU A 62 3.01 12.35 -1.29
N LYS A 63 4.09 13.12 -1.24
CA LYS A 63 4.17 14.46 -1.80
C LYS A 63 4.61 14.42 -3.26
N TYR A 64 4.37 15.51 -3.97
CA TYR A 64 4.77 15.65 -5.38
C TYR A 64 6.26 15.37 -5.62
N HIS A 65 7.13 15.87 -4.73
CA HIS A 65 8.57 15.64 -4.82
C HIS A 65 8.96 14.17 -4.69
N ASP A 66 8.26 13.40 -3.84
CA ASP A 66 8.51 11.96 -3.69
C ASP A 66 8.32 11.24 -5.03
N PHE A 67 7.26 11.60 -5.77
CA PHE A 67 6.99 11.05 -7.09
C PHE A 67 8.08 11.41 -8.10
N LEU A 68 8.50 12.68 -8.14
CA LEU A 68 9.56 13.13 -9.06
C LEU A 68 10.88 12.41 -8.80
N ASP A 69 11.24 12.24 -7.53
CA ASP A 69 12.50 11.57 -7.15
C ASP A 69 12.48 10.07 -7.45
N ALA A 70 11.31 9.46 -7.45
CA ALA A 70 11.13 8.02 -7.71
C ALA A 70 10.96 7.70 -9.20
N GLU A 71 10.52 8.66 -10.02
CA GLU A 71 10.21 8.44 -11.43
C GLU A 71 11.39 7.83 -12.19
N GLY A 72 11.14 6.79 -12.97
CA GLY A 72 12.16 6.04 -13.71
C GLY A 72 13.08 5.15 -12.87
N ARG A 73 12.93 5.15 -11.54
CA ARG A 73 13.75 4.35 -10.61
C ARG A 73 12.95 3.19 -10.01
N ILE A 74 11.76 3.46 -9.53
CA ILE A 74 10.85 2.51 -8.93
C ILE A 74 9.41 2.94 -9.24
N VAL A 75 8.50 1.98 -9.42
CA VAL A 75 7.07 2.32 -9.44
C VAL A 75 6.68 2.75 -8.02
N LEU A 76 6.39 4.03 -7.84
CA LEU A 76 5.93 4.55 -6.56
C LEU A 76 4.44 4.83 -6.63
N ALA A 77 3.66 4.26 -5.72
CA ALA A 77 2.22 4.42 -5.68
C ALA A 77 1.73 4.84 -4.30
N ASP A 78 0.92 5.91 -4.28
CA ASP A 78 0.17 6.35 -3.11
C ASP A 78 -1.14 5.57 -3.04
N ILE A 79 -1.20 4.66 -2.09
CA ILE A 79 -2.34 3.76 -1.87
C ILE A 79 -3.31 4.25 -0.79
N GLY A 80 -3.09 5.47 -0.29
CA GLY A 80 -3.86 6.07 0.79
C GLY A 80 -3.40 5.64 2.19
N HIS A 81 -3.36 6.59 3.10
CA HIS A 81 -2.99 6.35 4.49
C HIS A 81 -4.03 5.44 5.16
N PHE A 82 -5.27 5.92 5.20
CA PHE A 82 -6.38 5.20 5.81
C PHE A 82 -6.60 3.82 5.17
N GLU A 83 -6.61 3.75 3.85
CA GLU A 83 -6.88 2.52 3.09
C GLU A 83 -5.81 1.46 3.34
N SER A 84 -4.55 1.86 3.44
CA SER A 84 -3.44 0.94 3.72
C SER A 84 -3.46 0.40 5.16
N GLU A 85 -3.99 1.17 6.11
CA GLU A 85 -4.08 0.78 7.52
C GLU A 85 -5.39 0.06 7.89
N ALA A 86 -6.47 0.32 7.16
CA ALA A 86 -7.81 -0.21 7.49
C ALA A 86 -7.85 -1.74 7.59
N LEU A 87 -7.03 -2.44 6.82
CA LEU A 87 -6.98 -3.91 6.81
C LEU A 87 -6.19 -4.51 7.98
N ILE A 88 -5.33 -3.74 8.63
CA ILE A 88 -4.47 -4.25 9.72
C ILE A 88 -5.30 -4.75 10.91
N LYS A 89 -6.44 -4.14 11.16
CA LYS A 89 -7.36 -4.55 12.22
C LYS A 89 -7.78 -6.01 12.09
N ARG A 90 -8.13 -6.44 10.89
CA ARG A 90 -8.53 -7.83 10.62
C ARG A 90 -7.38 -8.80 10.85
N HIS A 91 -6.17 -8.40 10.47
CA HIS A 91 -4.97 -9.20 10.67
C HIS A 91 -4.66 -9.36 12.16
N ILE A 92 -4.70 -8.28 12.93
CA ILE A 92 -4.50 -8.30 14.39
C ILE A 92 -5.54 -9.20 15.06
N VAL A 93 -6.82 -9.07 14.70
CA VAL A 93 -7.90 -9.92 15.23
C VAL A 93 -7.63 -11.39 14.91
N SER A 94 -7.19 -11.69 13.68
CA SER A 94 -6.85 -13.06 13.31
C SER A 94 -5.73 -13.64 14.16
N ILE A 95 -4.68 -12.86 14.45
CA ILE A 95 -3.57 -13.26 15.33
C ILE A 95 -4.05 -13.50 16.75
N ILE A 96 -4.82 -12.58 17.32
CA ILE A 96 -5.36 -12.68 18.68
C ILE A 96 -6.24 -13.93 18.79
N SER A 97 -7.17 -14.11 17.85
CA SER A 97 -8.09 -15.27 17.89
C SER A 97 -7.39 -16.61 17.77
N LYS A 98 -6.27 -16.68 17.05
CA LYS A 98 -5.47 -17.92 16.90
C LYS A 98 -4.64 -18.25 18.14
N ASN A 99 -4.15 -17.23 18.84
CA ASN A 99 -3.20 -17.43 19.94
C ASN A 99 -3.84 -17.35 21.33
N PHE A 100 -5.02 -16.77 21.44
CA PHE A 100 -5.72 -16.52 22.72
C PHE A 100 -7.18 -16.96 22.61
N CYS A 101 -7.43 -18.25 22.79
CA CYS A 101 -8.79 -18.81 22.67
C CYS A 101 -9.80 -18.31 23.72
N ASN A 102 -9.32 -17.69 24.79
CA ASN A 102 -10.15 -17.17 25.89
C ASN A 102 -10.62 -15.72 25.66
N PHE A 103 -10.23 -15.10 24.56
CA PHE A 103 -10.62 -13.73 24.22
C PHE A 103 -11.51 -13.70 22.98
N VAL A 104 -12.54 -12.89 23.03
CA VAL A 104 -13.36 -12.57 21.86
C VAL A 104 -13.03 -11.12 21.45
N PRO A 105 -12.15 -10.93 20.45
CA PRO A 105 -11.84 -9.59 20.00
C PRO A 105 -13.04 -8.97 19.30
N LEU A 106 -13.34 -7.72 19.65
CA LEU A 106 -14.41 -6.95 19.02
C LEU A 106 -13.81 -5.96 18.03
N PHE A 107 -14.40 -5.89 16.85
CA PHE A 107 -14.06 -4.85 15.86
C PHE A 107 -14.75 -3.53 16.19
N CYS A 108 -13.99 -2.44 16.09
CA CYS A 108 -14.55 -1.13 15.91
C CYS A 108 -14.62 -0.85 14.40
N ASP A 109 -15.68 -1.31 13.77
CA ASP A 109 -15.83 -1.24 12.30
C ASP A 109 -16.39 0.10 11.80
N ASP A 110 -16.87 0.95 12.70
CA ASP A 110 -17.69 2.12 12.37
C ASP A 110 -16.88 3.40 12.12
N LEU A 111 -15.60 3.28 11.79
CA LEU A 111 -14.79 4.45 11.45
C LEU A 111 -14.52 4.50 9.95
N PRO A 112 -15.42 5.09 9.16
CA PRO A 112 -15.17 5.32 7.74
C PRO A 112 -14.06 6.35 7.57
N ASN A 113 -13.40 6.32 6.42
CA ASN A 113 -12.50 7.41 6.07
C ASN A 113 -13.27 8.73 6.09
N ARG A 114 -12.83 9.65 6.94
CA ARG A 114 -13.47 10.96 7.10
C ARG A 114 -13.03 11.98 6.06
N VAL A 115 -11.91 11.71 5.40
CA VAL A 115 -11.42 12.51 4.27
C VAL A 115 -12.20 12.11 3.03
N LYS A 116 -12.80 13.08 2.38
CA LYS A 116 -13.60 12.89 1.16
C LYS A 116 -12.84 13.47 -0.04
N SER A 117 -12.95 12.79 -1.17
CA SER A 117 -12.50 13.31 -2.47
C SER A 117 -13.70 13.65 -3.34
N LEU A 118 -13.59 14.72 -4.11
CA LEU A 118 -14.57 15.10 -5.13
C LEU A 118 -14.22 14.46 -6.47
#